data_9e6ea193523f84b7300c16e341fc7c79
#
_entry.id   9e6ea193523f84b7300c16e341fc7c79
#
_cell.length_a   1.000
_cell.length_b   1.000
_cell.length_c   1.000
_cell.angle_alpha   90.00
_cell.angle_beta   90.00
_cell.angle_gamma   90.00
#
_symmetry.space_group_name_H-M   'P 1'
#
loop_
_entity.id
_entity.type
_entity.pdbx_description
1 polymer ?
#
loop_
_entity_poly.entity_id
_entity_poly.type
_entity_poly.pdbx_seq_one_letter_code
_entity_poly.pdbx_strand_id
1 'polypeptide(L)'
;MATSKSLSADLKRGLDLARAGEYFAAHEALEDAWRASEPGEKDFFQGLVHVVVAWYQAGRGNEIGCTRQLEKAVRRLTPFAPEHRGVDVAALLRQVKDAQALGTLELRPLDVP
;
A
#
# COMPACT_ATOMS: atom_id res chain seq x y z
N MET A 1 3.78 23.68 -8.68
CA MET A 1 3.53 24.16 -7.32
C MET A 1 3.99 23.14 -6.30
N ALA A 2 4.04 23.53 -5.06
CA ALA A 2 4.52 22.71 -3.97
C ALA A 2 3.81 21.36 -3.83
N THR A 3 2.51 21.29 -4.18
CA THR A 3 1.70 20.08 -4.03
C THR A 3 2.29 18.86 -4.71
N SER A 4 2.71 19.01 -5.97
CA SER A 4 3.26 17.88 -6.73
C SER A 4 4.55 17.36 -6.11
N LYS A 5 5.41 18.26 -5.66
CA LYS A 5 6.68 17.92 -5.03
C LYS A 5 6.47 17.27 -3.67
N SER A 6 5.53 17.79 -2.87
CA SER A 6 5.18 17.22 -1.57
C SER A 6 4.57 15.83 -1.72
N LEU A 7 3.74 15.63 -2.74
CA LEU A 7 3.13 14.35 -3.03
C LEU A 7 4.19 13.29 -3.34
N SER A 8 5.17 13.62 -4.18
CA SER A 8 6.27 12.71 -4.50
C SER A 8 7.12 12.38 -3.27
N ALA A 9 7.37 13.37 -2.41
CA ALA A 9 8.12 13.17 -1.18
C ALA A 9 7.35 12.27 -0.20
N ASP A 10 6.04 12.48 -0.06
CA ASP A 10 5.21 11.65 0.81
C ASP A 10 5.13 10.22 0.31
N LEU A 11 5.00 10.03 -1.00
CA LEU A 11 5.01 8.70 -1.59
C LEU A 11 6.34 8.00 -1.31
N LYS A 12 7.45 8.66 -1.57
CA LYS A 12 8.77 8.09 -1.32
C LYS A 12 8.95 7.72 0.14
N ARG A 13 8.57 8.60 1.04
CA ARG A 13 8.67 8.36 2.48
C ARG A 13 7.84 7.15 2.89
N GLY A 14 6.61 7.06 2.38
CA GLY A 14 5.73 5.93 2.68
C GLY A 14 6.30 4.61 2.18
N LEU A 15 6.83 4.59 0.97
CA LEU A 15 7.43 3.38 0.41
C LEU A 15 8.69 2.97 1.17
N ASP A 16 9.54 3.93 1.53
CA ASP A 16 10.76 3.65 2.31
C ASP A 16 10.41 3.10 3.69
N LEU A 17 9.39 3.64 4.35
CA LEU A 17 8.93 3.14 5.63
C LEU A 17 8.37 1.72 5.50
N ALA A 18 7.62 1.44 4.44
CA ALA A 18 7.11 0.10 4.19
C ALA A 18 8.25 -0.90 3.97
N ARG A 19 9.29 -0.50 3.23
CA ARG A 19 10.49 -1.33 3.03
C ARG A 19 11.21 -1.64 4.34
N ALA A 20 11.13 -0.72 5.29
CA ALA A 20 11.74 -0.90 6.62
C ALA A 20 10.84 -1.70 7.57
N GLY A 21 9.65 -2.11 7.13
CA GLY A 21 8.70 -2.82 7.99
C GLY A 21 7.93 -1.92 8.95
N GLU A 22 8.05 -0.60 8.78
CA GLU A 22 7.37 0.40 9.62
C GLU A 22 5.99 0.69 9.02
N TYR A 23 5.09 -0.29 9.10
CA TYR A 23 3.82 -0.23 8.37
C TYR A 23 2.87 0.84 8.87
N PHE A 24 2.84 1.08 10.18
CA PHE A 24 1.96 2.13 10.70
C PHE A 24 2.42 3.52 10.24
N ALA A 25 3.71 3.79 10.35
CA ALA A 25 4.27 5.07 9.89
C ALA A 25 4.12 5.22 8.37
N ALA A 26 4.30 4.13 7.62
CA ALA A 26 4.07 4.12 6.18
C ALA A 26 2.63 4.51 5.85
N HIS A 27 1.68 3.96 6.58
CA HIS A 27 0.27 4.29 6.43
C HIS A 27 0.02 5.79 6.59
N GLU A 28 0.62 6.40 7.60
CA GLU A 28 0.44 7.84 7.84
C GLU A 28 0.99 8.68 6.68
N ALA A 29 2.19 8.33 6.20
CA ALA A 29 2.80 9.04 5.07
C ALA A 29 1.97 8.88 3.79
N LEU A 30 1.49 7.69 3.53
CA LEU A 30 0.67 7.42 2.33
C LEU A 30 -0.71 8.08 2.42
N GLU A 31 -1.26 8.24 3.63
CA GLU A 31 -2.48 9.01 3.81
C GLU A 31 -2.27 10.49 3.52
N ASP A 32 -1.12 11.04 3.89
CA ASP A 32 -0.79 12.42 3.53
C ASP A 32 -0.76 12.58 2.00
N ALA A 33 -0.14 11.63 1.30
CA ALA A 33 -0.13 11.63 -0.17
C ALA A 33 -1.56 11.52 -0.73
N TRP A 34 -2.37 10.66 -0.13
CA TRP A 34 -3.76 10.49 -0.55
C TRP A 34 -4.54 11.81 -0.42
N ARG A 35 -4.41 12.50 0.71
CA ARG A 35 -5.10 13.77 0.91
C ARG A 35 -4.70 14.84 -0.10
N ALA A 36 -3.43 14.85 -0.49
CA ALA A 36 -2.89 15.84 -1.43
C ALA A 36 -3.12 15.47 -2.90
N SER A 37 -3.63 14.28 -3.20
CA SER A 37 -3.70 13.78 -4.56
C SER A 37 -4.94 14.28 -5.29
N GLU A 38 -4.84 14.33 -6.63
CA GLU A 38 -5.95 14.64 -7.51
C GLU A 38 -6.98 13.51 -7.52
N PRO A 39 -8.25 13.78 -7.85
CA PRO A 39 -9.29 12.74 -7.82
C PRO A 39 -8.94 11.45 -8.57
N GLY A 40 -8.34 11.57 -9.73
CA GLY A 40 -7.96 10.39 -10.53
C GLY A 40 -6.84 9.55 -9.92
N GLU A 41 -6.13 10.08 -8.92
CA GLU A 41 -5.03 9.41 -8.23
C GLU A 41 -5.42 8.85 -6.87
N LYS A 42 -6.59 9.22 -6.37
CA LYS A 42 -7.02 8.85 -5.00
C LYS A 42 -6.98 7.33 -4.77
N ASP A 43 -7.49 6.55 -5.71
CA ASP A 43 -7.53 5.11 -5.55
C ASP A 43 -6.15 4.48 -5.53
N PHE A 44 -5.19 5.02 -6.27
CA PHE A 44 -3.82 4.54 -6.23
C PHE A 44 -3.23 4.67 -4.82
N PHE A 45 -3.30 5.87 -4.25
CA PHE A 45 -2.75 6.10 -2.92
C PHE A 45 -3.51 5.33 -1.85
N GLN A 46 -4.83 5.27 -1.97
CA GLN A 46 -5.64 4.52 -1.02
C GLN A 46 -5.34 3.02 -1.10
N GLY A 47 -5.10 2.51 -2.31
CA GLY A 47 -4.69 1.12 -2.49
C GLY A 47 -3.37 0.80 -1.79
N LEU A 48 -2.39 1.72 -1.87
CA LEU A 48 -1.13 1.56 -1.15
C LEU A 48 -1.35 1.59 0.36
N VAL A 49 -2.22 2.47 0.84
CA VAL A 49 -2.59 2.50 2.27
C VAL A 49 -3.15 1.15 2.69
N HIS A 50 -4.06 0.58 1.91
CA HIS A 50 -4.64 -0.72 2.24
C HIS A 50 -3.58 -1.83 2.31
N VAL A 51 -2.58 -1.80 1.43
CA VAL A 51 -1.50 -2.80 1.47
C VAL A 51 -0.75 -2.72 2.79
N VAL A 52 -0.25 -1.55 3.17
CA VAL A 52 0.55 -1.44 4.39
C VAL A 52 -0.28 -1.68 5.64
N VAL A 53 -1.56 -1.30 5.63
CA VAL A 53 -2.46 -1.58 6.76
C VAL A 53 -2.72 -3.08 6.88
N ALA A 54 -2.82 -3.82 5.76
CA ALA A 54 -2.95 -5.27 5.79
C ALA A 54 -1.77 -5.92 6.52
N TRP A 55 -0.54 -5.52 6.18
CA TRP A 55 0.66 -6.04 6.83
C TRP A 55 0.71 -5.64 8.30
N TYR A 56 0.29 -4.42 8.63
CA TYR A 56 0.20 -3.96 10.00
C TYR A 56 -0.78 -4.84 10.81
N GLN A 57 -1.97 -5.10 10.26
CA GLN A 57 -2.99 -5.91 10.94
C GLN A 57 -2.53 -7.36 11.11
N ALA A 58 -1.86 -7.91 10.11
CA ALA A 58 -1.28 -9.25 10.22
C ALA A 58 -0.28 -9.33 11.37
N GLY A 59 0.57 -8.33 11.51
CA GLY A 59 1.55 -8.27 12.60
C GLY A 59 0.91 -8.16 13.98
N ARG A 60 -0.33 -7.68 14.05
CA ARG A 60 -1.10 -7.60 15.29
C ARG A 60 -1.96 -8.83 15.53
N GLY A 61 -1.92 -9.81 14.65
CA GLY A 61 -2.77 -10.99 14.75
C GLY A 61 -4.23 -10.76 14.36
N ASN A 62 -4.53 -9.63 13.71
CA ASN A 62 -5.89 -9.31 13.28
C ASN A 62 -6.13 -9.86 11.87
N GLU A 63 -6.52 -11.12 11.79
CA GLU A 63 -6.73 -11.82 10.53
C GLU A 63 -7.87 -11.22 9.72
N ILE A 64 -8.98 -10.90 10.35
CA ILE A 64 -10.15 -10.33 9.67
C ILE A 64 -9.79 -8.96 9.08
N GLY A 65 -9.13 -8.11 9.86
CA GLY A 65 -8.68 -6.81 9.40
C GLY A 65 -7.73 -6.91 8.23
N CYS A 66 -6.77 -7.83 8.31
CA CYS A 66 -5.82 -8.05 7.24
C CYS A 66 -6.54 -8.49 5.94
N THR A 67 -7.41 -9.48 6.03
CA THR A 67 -8.16 -9.99 4.87
C THR A 67 -8.95 -8.88 4.17
N ARG A 68 -9.63 -8.06 4.94
CA ARG A 68 -10.42 -6.94 4.39
C ARG A 68 -9.54 -5.93 3.67
N GLN A 69 -8.39 -5.62 4.25
CA GLN A 69 -7.46 -4.66 3.64
C GLN A 69 -6.88 -5.21 2.34
N LEU A 70 -6.54 -6.49 2.29
CA LEU A 70 -6.04 -7.10 1.06
C LEU A 70 -7.07 -7.03 -0.08
N GLU A 71 -8.33 -7.30 0.22
CA GLU A 71 -9.39 -7.22 -0.78
C GLU A 71 -9.53 -5.79 -1.34
N LYS A 72 -9.50 -4.80 -0.46
CA LYS A 72 -9.58 -3.39 -0.86
C LYS A 72 -8.38 -2.99 -1.70
N ALA A 73 -7.19 -3.45 -1.33
CA ALA A 73 -5.96 -3.16 -2.08
C ALA A 73 -6.06 -3.67 -3.51
N VAL A 74 -6.50 -4.90 -3.71
CA VAL A 74 -6.67 -5.47 -5.05
C VAL A 74 -7.63 -4.62 -5.87
N ARG A 75 -8.78 -4.28 -5.31
CA ARG A 75 -9.80 -3.52 -6.03
C ARG A 75 -9.28 -2.15 -6.46
N ARG A 76 -8.58 -1.46 -5.57
CA ARG A 76 -8.14 -0.09 -5.86
C ARG A 76 -6.90 -0.02 -6.73
N LEU A 77 -5.98 -0.98 -6.61
CA LEU A 77 -4.72 -0.95 -7.34
C LEU A 77 -4.80 -1.55 -8.75
N THR A 78 -5.72 -2.46 -8.99
CA THR A 78 -5.81 -3.14 -10.28
C THR A 78 -5.83 -2.18 -11.48
N PRO A 79 -6.59 -1.07 -11.45
CA PRO A 79 -6.60 -0.14 -12.60
C PRO A 79 -5.26 0.54 -12.87
N PHE A 80 -4.31 0.49 -11.94
CA PHE A 80 -3.02 1.17 -12.06
C PHE A 80 -1.88 0.24 -12.47
N ALA A 81 -2.17 -1.04 -12.65
CA ALA A 81 -1.17 -1.99 -13.13
C ALA A 81 -0.89 -1.73 -14.62
N PRO A 82 0.31 -2.05 -15.11
CA PRO A 82 1.40 -2.71 -14.37
C PRO A 82 2.27 -1.78 -13.53
N GLU A 83 2.31 -0.50 -13.87
CA GLU A 83 3.20 0.45 -13.19
C GLU A 83 2.54 1.81 -13.12
N HIS A 84 2.72 2.51 -12.00
CA HIS A 84 2.18 3.85 -11.82
C HIS A 84 3.09 4.62 -10.86
N ARG A 85 3.46 5.83 -11.23
CA ARG A 85 4.33 6.72 -10.45
C ARG A 85 5.63 6.04 -9.99
N GLY A 86 6.20 5.19 -10.84
CA GLY A 86 7.42 4.48 -10.52
C GLY A 86 7.22 3.27 -9.61
N VAL A 87 5.99 2.94 -9.25
CA VAL A 87 5.67 1.77 -8.42
C VAL A 87 5.29 0.60 -9.32
N ASP A 88 5.92 -0.54 -9.11
CA ASP A 88 5.57 -1.77 -9.82
C ASP A 88 4.30 -2.35 -9.19
N VAL A 89 3.17 -1.86 -9.66
CA VAL A 89 1.85 -2.26 -9.13
C VAL A 89 1.58 -3.73 -9.39
N ALA A 90 2.00 -4.24 -10.54
CA ALA A 90 1.81 -5.67 -10.85
C ALA A 90 2.53 -6.56 -9.84
N ALA A 91 3.78 -6.23 -9.49
CA ALA A 91 4.53 -6.99 -8.50
C ALA A 91 3.88 -6.91 -7.12
N LEU A 92 3.40 -5.73 -6.75
CA LEU A 92 2.74 -5.53 -5.47
C LEU A 92 1.43 -6.33 -5.40
N LEU A 93 0.66 -6.32 -6.48
CA LEU A 93 -0.57 -7.12 -6.56
C LEU A 93 -0.29 -8.62 -6.46
N ARG A 94 0.81 -9.11 -7.02
CA ARG A 94 1.19 -10.51 -6.88
C ARG A 94 1.40 -10.87 -5.41
N GLN A 95 2.09 -10.02 -4.65
CA GLN A 95 2.30 -10.26 -3.22
C GLN A 95 0.99 -10.25 -2.44
N VAL A 96 0.09 -9.32 -2.77
CA VAL A 96 -1.23 -9.24 -2.11
C VAL A 96 -2.03 -10.51 -2.39
N LYS A 97 -2.04 -10.99 -3.62
CA LYS A 97 -2.76 -12.20 -3.99
C LYS A 97 -2.15 -13.46 -3.37
N ASP A 98 -0.83 -13.51 -3.28
CA ASP A 98 -0.14 -14.60 -2.58
C ASP A 98 -0.53 -14.63 -1.10
N ALA A 99 -0.58 -13.47 -0.46
CA ALA A 99 -1.02 -13.35 0.93
C ALA A 99 -2.45 -13.84 1.11
N GLN A 100 -3.34 -13.51 0.18
CA GLN A 100 -4.72 -13.98 0.21
C GLN A 100 -4.80 -15.50 0.10
N ALA A 101 -3.92 -16.11 -0.69
CA ALA A 101 -3.92 -17.56 -0.90
C ALA A 101 -3.33 -18.33 0.28
N LEU A 102 -2.31 -17.77 0.94
CA LEU A 102 -1.58 -18.47 2.01
C LEU A 102 -2.24 -18.36 3.38
N GLY A 103 -3.13 -17.40 3.56
CA GLY A 103 -3.66 -17.07 4.87
C GLY A 103 -2.85 -15.96 5.53
N THR A 104 -3.53 -15.11 6.24
CA THR A 104 -3.07 -13.76 6.48
C THR A 104 -2.13 -13.57 7.66
N LEU A 105 -2.00 -14.58 8.54
CA LEU A 105 -1.16 -14.41 9.72
C LEU A 105 0.30 -14.86 9.53
N GLU A 106 0.62 -15.42 8.37
CA GLU A 106 1.97 -15.91 8.10
C GLU A 106 2.59 -15.13 6.92
N LEU A 107 2.39 -13.83 6.90
CA LEU A 107 2.91 -13.00 5.83
C LEU A 107 4.42 -12.83 5.96
N ARG A 108 5.09 -12.96 4.83
CA ARG A 108 6.48 -12.56 4.73
C ARG A 108 6.56 -11.03 4.75
N PRO A 109 7.73 -10.46 5.10
CA PRO A 109 7.90 -9.01 5.00
C PRO A 109 7.51 -8.52 3.62
N LEU A 110 6.83 -7.37 3.56
CA LEU A 110 6.39 -6.80 2.30
C LEU A 110 7.61 -6.35 1.50
N ASP A 111 7.70 -6.83 0.27
CA ASP A 111 8.74 -6.43 -0.67
C ASP A 111 8.19 -5.31 -1.56
N VAL A 112 8.60 -4.08 -1.28
CA VAL A 112 8.18 -2.93 -2.08
C VAL A 112 9.17 -2.76 -3.22
N PRO A 113 8.73 -3.04 -4.45
CA PRO A 113 9.64 -3.02 -5.59
C PRO A 113 10.08 -1.60 -5.97
#